data_e20509efd2e2973573bb6c669b527842
#
_entry.id   e20509efd2e2973573bb6c669b527842
#
_cell.length_a   1.000
_cell.length_b   1.000
_cell.length_c   1.000
_cell.angle_alpha   90.00
_cell.angle_beta   90.00
_cell.angle_gamma   90.00
#
_symmetry.space_group_name_H-M   'P 1'
#
loop_
_entity.id
_entity.type
_entity.pdbx_description
1 polymer ?
#
loop_
_entity_poly.entity_id
_entity_poly.type
_entity_poly.pdbx_seq_one_letter_code
_entity_poly.pdbx_strand_id
1 'polypeptide(L)'
;STLSQHDALPIYGVVPVVVLNDAKDALPLAKALVEGGLACAEVTFRTDAAEESIRLMSEAYPEMLVGAGTVLTIDQVNRAVKAGAKFIVSPGFDPEIVDYCLENNIPVLPGCITPSEVAQAVKRGLKVVKFFPAEQAGGIAMIKAMAAPYTMVKFMPTGGINTKNLADYLSCDKILCCGGSWMVKGDMIKAGEIGRAHV
;
A
#
# COMPACT_ATOMS: atom_id res chain seq x y z
N SER A 1 0.83 3.83 23.61
CA SER A 1 1.16 2.66 22.79
C SER A 1 1.04 3.09 21.34
N THR A 2 2.14 3.15 20.64
CA THR A 2 2.16 3.31 19.19
C THR A 2 1.49 2.07 18.59
N LEU A 3 0.33 2.28 17.92
CA LEU A 3 -0.30 1.25 17.11
C LEU A 3 0.73 0.68 16.14
N SER A 4 0.81 -0.62 16.01
CA SER A 4 1.64 -1.22 14.96
C SER A 4 1.13 -0.72 13.61
N GLN A 5 1.99 -0.61 12.62
CA GLN A 5 1.59 -0.07 11.31
C GLN A 5 0.55 -0.97 10.62
N HIS A 6 0.54 -2.27 10.94
CA HIS A 6 -0.52 -3.19 10.55
C HIS A 6 -1.86 -2.88 11.21
N ASP A 7 -1.86 -2.21 12.38
CA ASP A 7 -3.08 -1.79 13.07
C ASP A 7 -3.58 -0.42 12.59
N ALA A 8 -2.72 0.38 11.95
CA ALA A 8 -3.08 1.71 11.46
C ALA A 8 -3.76 1.69 10.08
N LEU A 9 -3.36 0.79 9.16
CA LEU A 9 -3.93 0.70 7.82
C LEU A 9 -5.44 0.44 7.78
N PRO A 10 -6.03 -0.42 8.65
CA PRO A 10 -7.46 -0.66 8.67
C PRO A 10 -8.31 0.56 8.98
N ILE A 11 -7.77 1.53 9.70
CA ILE A 11 -8.48 2.74 10.12
C ILE A 11 -8.95 3.54 8.90
N TYR A 12 -8.18 3.51 7.82
CA TYR A 12 -8.48 4.28 6.61
C TYR A 12 -9.37 3.53 5.62
N GLY A 13 -9.46 2.20 5.68
CA GLY A 13 -10.18 1.37 4.72
C GLY A 13 -9.56 1.37 3.30
N VAL A 14 -8.97 2.48 2.90
CA VAL A 14 -8.32 2.67 1.59
C VAL A 14 -6.93 3.26 1.78
N VAL A 15 -5.96 2.73 1.02
CA VAL A 15 -4.61 3.27 0.92
C VAL A 15 -4.43 3.85 -0.49
N PRO A 16 -4.24 5.16 -0.65
CA PRO A 16 -3.94 5.77 -1.94
C PRO A 16 -2.62 5.22 -2.50
N VAL A 17 -2.68 4.63 -3.70
CA VAL A 17 -1.50 4.18 -4.45
C VAL A 17 -1.12 5.28 -5.43
N VAL A 18 0.02 5.91 -5.17
CA VAL A 18 0.41 7.18 -5.77
C VAL A 18 1.58 6.99 -6.74
N VAL A 19 1.45 7.55 -7.93
CA VAL A 19 2.56 7.73 -8.89
C VAL A 19 2.81 9.23 -9.03
N LEU A 20 3.94 9.71 -8.52
CA LEU A 20 4.38 11.09 -8.66
C LEU A 20 5.52 11.18 -9.68
N ASN A 21 5.33 11.98 -10.72
CA ASN A 21 6.36 12.21 -11.74
C ASN A 21 7.29 13.39 -11.38
N ASP A 22 6.85 14.25 -10.46
CA ASP A 22 7.59 15.40 -9.98
C ASP A 22 7.39 15.55 -8.47
N ALA A 23 8.47 15.66 -7.72
CA ALA A 23 8.43 15.78 -6.27
C ALA A 23 7.76 17.08 -5.78
N LYS A 24 7.65 18.12 -6.63
CA LYS A 24 6.89 19.34 -6.30
C LYS A 24 5.41 19.08 -5.98
N ASP A 25 4.86 17.98 -6.50
CA ASP A 25 3.46 17.61 -6.28
C ASP A 25 3.24 16.86 -4.94
N ALA A 26 4.33 16.47 -4.26
CA ALA A 26 4.25 15.68 -3.03
C ALA A 26 3.56 16.42 -1.87
N LEU A 27 3.95 17.65 -1.59
CA LEU A 27 3.36 18.43 -0.48
C LEU A 27 1.91 18.85 -0.74
N PRO A 28 1.52 19.32 -1.92
CA PRO A 28 0.11 19.57 -2.23
C PRO A 28 -0.75 18.30 -2.09
N LEU A 29 -0.24 17.14 -2.53
CA LEU A 29 -0.92 15.87 -2.37
C LEU A 29 -1.06 15.47 -0.90
N ALA A 30 0.01 15.51 -0.12
CA ALA A 30 -0.02 15.19 1.30
C ALA A 30 -1.02 16.06 2.06
N LYS A 31 -1.00 17.39 1.80
CA LYS A 31 -1.95 18.34 2.39
C LYS A 31 -3.39 17.93 2.09
N ALA A 32 -3.71 17.66 0.83
CA ALA A 32 -5.06 17.30 0.41
C ALA A 32 -5.53 15.98 1.05
N LEU A 33 -4.65 14.97 1.15
CA LEU A 33 -4.97 13.70 1.79
C LEU A 33 -5.22 13.88 3.30
N VAL A 34 -4.37 14.62 4.00
CA VAL A 34 -4.52 14.88 5.44
C VAL A 34 -5.80 15.68 5.72
N GLU A 35 -6.04 16.75 4.99
CA GLU A 35 -7.26 17.57 5.12
C GLU A 35 -8.53 16.78 4.77
N GLY A 36 -8.43 15.82 3.84
CA GLY A 36 -9.52 14.91 3.47
C GLY A 36 -9.74 13.76 4.46
N GLY A 37 -8.97 13.67 5.53
CA GLY A 37 -9.10 12.60 6.53
C GLY A 37 -8.46 11.27 6.14
N LEU A 38 -7.68 11.24 5.05
CA LEU A 38 -6.99 10.05 4.53
C LEU A 38 -5.46 10.23 4.67
N ALA A 39 -4.98 10.34 5.90
CA ALA A 39 -3.57 10.61 6.19
C ALA A 39 -2.65 9.38 5.96
N CYS A 40 -2.73 8.77 4.80
CA CYS A 40 -1.88 7.66 4.37
C CYS A 40 -1.62 7.71 2.86
N ALA A 41 -0.52 7.13 2.41
CA ALA A 41 -0.20 6.95 0.99
C ALA A 41 0.85 5.86 0.77
N GLU A 42 0.69 5.08 -0.29
CA GLU A 42 1.71 4.19 -0.85
C GLU A 42 2.33 4.91 -2.07
N VAL A 43 3.50 5.52 -1.89
CA VAL A 43 4.22 6.20 -2.98
C VAL A 43 5.06 5.18 -3.73
N THR A 44 4.79 4.99 -5.03
CA THR A 44 5.39 3.91 -5.81
C THR A 44 6.76 4.30 -6.39
N PHE A 45 7.73 3.40 -6.31
CA PHE A 45 9.05 3.50 -6.93
C PHE A 45 9.02 3.25 -8.45
N ARG A 46 7.96 3.71 -9.11
CA ARG A 46 7.81 3.68 -10.58
C ARG A 46 8.46 4.89 -11.26
N THR A 47 8.87 5.89 -10.49
CA THR A 47 9.47 7.13 -10.98
C THR A 47 10.66 7.52 -10.11
N ASP A 48 11.55 8.33 -10.64
CA ASP A 48 12.71 8.86 -9.92
C ASP A 48 12.31 9.86 -8.81
N ALA A 49 11.09 10.41 -8.89
CA ALA A 49 10.57 11.35 -7.89
C ALA A 49 10.10 10.66 -6.58
N ALA A 50 10.00 9.35 -6.52
CA ALA A 50 9.39 8.63 -5.40
C ALA A 50 10.12 8.87 -4.07
N GLU A 51 11.44 8.71 -4.04
CA GLU A 51 12.26 8.87 -2.83
C GLU A 51 12.13 10.28 -2.24
N GLU A 52 12.31 11.31 -3.07
CA GLU A 52 12.20 12.70 -2.64
C GLU A 52 10.76 13.04 -2.21
N SER A 53 9.76 12.51 -2.88
CA SER A 53 8.36 12.68 -2.50
C SER A 53 8.06 12.09 -1.12
N ILE A 54 8.54 10.88 -0.83
CA ILE A 54 8.40 10.25 0.49
C ILE A 54 9.08 11.11 1.55
N ARG A 55 10.29 11.60 1.30
CA ARG A 55 11.03 12.46 2.22
C ARG A 55 10.24 13.73 2.55
N LEU A 56 9.78 14.46 1.54
CA LEU A 56 9.02 15.69 1.72
C LEU A 56 7.71 15.46 2.51
N MET A 57 6.96 14.41 2.15
CA MET A 57 5.71 14.07 2.83
C MET A 57 5.94 13.70 4.30
N SER A 58 6.95 12.87 4.57
CA SER A 58 7.27 12.38 5.92
C SER A 58 7.81 13.48 6.83
N GLU A 59 8.58 14.42 6.30
CA GLU A 59 9.09 15.57 7.06
C GLU A 59 7.99 16.60 7.36
N ALA A 60 7.14 16.93 6.38
CA ALA A 60 6.09 17.92 6.55
C ALA A 60 4.89 17.43 7.35
N TYR A 61 4.59 16.13 7.29
CA TYR A 61 3.46 15.49 7.95
C TYR A 61 3.91 14.22 8.70
N PRO A 62 4.61 14.36 9.85
CA PRO A 62 5.20 13.21 10.57
C PRO A 62 4.17 12.16 11.03
N GLU A 63 2.93 12.58 11.26
CA GLU A 63 1.82 11.71 11.63
C GLU A 63 1.24 10.92 10.45
N MET A 64 1.50 11.34 9.21
CA MET A 64 1.02 10.66 8.01
C MET A 64 1.68 9.29 7.85
N LEU A 65 0.88 8.27 7.54
CA LEU A 65 1.37 6.94 7.25
C LEU A 65 1.82 6.84 5.79
N VAL A 66 3.07 7.19 5.53
CA VAL A 66 3.68 7.12 4.20
C VAL A 66 4.44 5.82 4.05
N GLY A 67 4.13 5.05 3.01
CA GLY A 67 4.86 3.84 2.63
C GLY A 67 5.40 3.93 1.20
N ALA A 68 6.27 2.99 0.86
CA ALA A 68 6.84 2.84 -0.47
C ALA A 68 6.26 1.61 -1.16
N GLY A 69 5.71 1.79 -2.36
CA GLY A 69 5.21 0.72 -3.22
C GLY A 69 6.09 0.45 -4.43
N THR A 70 5.83 -0.67 -5.09
CA THR A 70 6.62 -1.12 -6.25
C THR A 70 8.13 -1.20 -5.92
N VAL A 71 8.42 -1.66 -4.70
CA VAL A 71 9.79 -1.87 -4.24
C VAL A 71 10.26 -3.23 -4.74
N LEU A 72 11.32 -3.23 -5.55
CA LEU A 72 11.79 -4.40 -6.29
C LEU A 72 13.23 -4.80 -5.93
N THR A 73 13.92 -4.03 -5.08
CA THR A 73 15.30 -4.31 -4.67
C THR A 73 15.54 -3.90 -3.22
N ILE A 74 16.53 -4.51 -2.58
CA ILE A 74 16.98 -4.11 -1.24
C ILE A 74 17.48 -2.66 -1.21
N ASP A 75 18.14 -2.20 -2.27
CA ASP A 75 18.54 -0.79 -2.38
C ASP A 75 17.34 0.15 -2.29
N GLN A 76 16.25 -0.16 -3.01
CA GLN A 76 15.01 0.61 -2.92
C GLN A 76 14.38 0.55 -1.52
N VAL A 77 14.45 -0.60 -0.82
CA VAL A 77 14.00 -0.68 0.58
C VAL A 77 14.78 0.32 1.43
N ASN A 78 16.10 0.33 1.34
CA ASN A 78 16.97 1.21 2.13
C ASN A 78 16.71 2.69 1.82
N ARG A 79 16.60 3.04 0.56
CA ARG A 79 16.29 4.41 0.12
C ARG A 79 14.93 4.86 0.62
N ALA A 80 13.91 3.99 0.52
CA ALA A 80 12.57 4.29 1.02
C ALA A 80 12.55 4.54 2.53
N VAL A 81 13.16 3.66 3.31
CA VAL A 81 13.23 3.78 4.78
C VAL A 81 14.02 5.03 5.19
N LYS A 82 15.16 5.30 4.54
CA LYS A 82 15.94 6.50 4.79
C LYS A 82 15.16 7.78 4.48
N ALA A 83 14.30 7.76 3.46
CA ALA A 83 13.40 8.88 3.13
C ALA A 83 12.23 9.04 4.11
N GLY A 84 11.97 8.06 4.98
CA GLY A 84 10.92 8.11 6.00
C GLY A 84 9.74 7.19 5.75
N ALA A 85 9.83 6.27 4.78
CA ALA A 85 8.78 5.27 4.56
C ALA A 85 8.59 4.39 5.80
N LYS A 86 7.34 4.23 6.22
CA LYS A 86 6.97 3.47 7.42
C LYS A 86 6.59 2.02 7.10
N PHE A 87 6.37 1.68 5.85
CA PHE A 87 6.11 0.32 5.37
C PHE A 87 6.54 0.17 3.91
N ILE A 88 6.80 -1.07 3.53
CA ILE A 88 7.23 -1.46 2.18
C ILE A 88 6.16 -2.34 1.55
N VAL A 89 5.87 -2.10 0.28
CA VAL A 89 4.94 -2.91 -0.53
C VAL A 89 5.62 -3.34 -1.81
N SER A 90 5.56 -4.62 -2.13
CA SER A 90 6.05 -5.16 -3.39
C SER A 90 4.91 -5.77 -4.23
N PRO A 91 4.99 -5.72 -5.56
CA PRO A 91 3.93 -6.26 -6.41
C PRO A 91 3.84 -7.80 -6.38
N GLY A 92 4.93 -8.47 -6.07
CA GLY A 92 5.04 -9.92 -5.95
C GLY A 92 5.80 -10.32 -4.70
N PHE A 93 5.90 -11.63 -4.47
CA PHE A 93 6.61 -12.20 -3.34
C PHE A 93 8.08 -12.44 -3.73
N ASP A 94 8.97 -11.61 -3.21
CA ASP A 94 10.42 -11.78 -3.31
C ASP A 94 10.97 -12.16 -1.94
N PRO A 95 11.50 -13.40 -1.77
CA PRO A 95 12.03 -13.86 -0.50
C PRO A 95 13.15 -12.99 0.05
N GLU A 96 14.05 -12.48 -0.81
CA GLU A 96 15.19 -11.67 -0.39
C GLU A 96 14.72 -10.35 0.22
N ILE A 97 13.76 -9.68 -0.43
CA ILE A 97 13.18 -8.42 0.07
C ILE A 97 12.41 -8.66 1.37
N VAL A 98 11.58 -9.71 1.40
CA VAL A 98 10.77 -10.02 2.59
C VAL A 98 11.66 -10.35 3.77
N ASP A 99 12.63 -11.24 3.60
CA ASP A 99 13.55 -11.65 4.66
C ASP A 99 14.37 -10.45 5.15
N TYR A 100 14.91 -9.64 4.25
CA TYR A 100 15.62 -8.41 4.60
C TYR A 100 14.76 -7.43 5.43
N CYS A 101 13.52 -7.20 5.02
CA CYS A 101 12.62 -6.35 5.78
C CYS A 101 12.35 -6.89 7.18
N LEU A 102 12.09 -8.19 7.32
CA LEU A 102 11.82 -8.82 8.60
C LEU A 102 13.03 -8.77 9.54
N GLU A 103 14.23 -9.06 9.04
CA GLU A 103 15.49 -8.98 9.79
C GLU A 103 15.79 -7.56 10.29
N ASN A 104 15.36 -6.55 9.58
CA ASN A 104 15.55 -5.14 9.93
C ASN A 104 14.32 -4.49 10.60
N ASN A 105 13.30 -5.29 10.99
CA ASN A 105 12.06 -4.82 11.60
C ASN A 105 11.32 -3.77 10.74
N ILE A 106 11.37 -3.92 9.43
CA ILE A 106 10.67 -3.07 8.46
C ILE A 106 9.35 -3.77 8.09
N PRO A 107 8.19 -3.14 8.32
CA PRO A 107 6.90 -3.70 7.90
C PRO A 107 6.85 -3.90 6.38
N VAL A 108 6.44 -5.09 5.94
CA VAL A 108 6.39 -5.44 4.51
C VAL A 108 5.09 -6.14 4.17
N LEU A 109 4.50 -5.73 3.03
CA LEU A 109 3.29 -6.34 2.44
C LEU A 109 3.64 -6.84 1.03
N PRO A 110 4.10 -8.09 0.90
CA PRO A 110 4.42 -8.66 -0.41
C PRO A 110 3.16 -9.05 -1.18
N GLY A 111 3.22 -8.94 -2.50
CA GLY A 111 2.16 -9.41 -3.39
C GLY A 111 2.09 -10.94 -3.40
N CYS A 112 0.89 -11.49 -3.22
CA CYS A 112 0.60 -12.92 -3.25
C CYS A 112 -0.71 -13.16 -3.99
N ILE A 113 -0.70 -13.91 -5.08
CA ILE A 113 -1.90 -14.31 -5.84
C ILE A 113 -2.06 -15.82 -5.98
N THR A 114 -1.13 -16.59 -5.42
CA THR A 114 -1.18 -18.05 -5.40
C THR A 114 -1.09 -18.58 -3.97
N PRO A 115 -1.63 -19.79 -3.71
CA PRO A 115 -1.46 -20.44 -2.42
C PRO A 115 0.00 -20.65 -2.02
N SER A 116 0.89 -20.91 -3.00
CA SER A 116 2.33 -21.09 -2.73
C SER A 116 3.00 -19.83 -2.20
N GLU A 117 2.64 -18.67 -2.73
CA GLU A 117 3.16 -17.37 -2.25
C GLU A 117 2.61 -17.05 -0.85
N VAL A 118 1.31 -17.29 -0.62
CA VAL A 118 0.71 -17.12 0.71
C VAL A 118 1.37 -18.06 1.73
N ALA A 119 1.65 -19.31 1.37
CA ALA A 119 2.38 -20.26 2.23
C ALA A 119 3.77 -19.72 2.61
N GLN A 120 4.49 -19.11 1.67
CA GLN A 120 5.79 -18.48 1.96
C GLN A 120 5.67 -17.30 2.93
N ALA A 121 4.61 -16.49 2.78
CA ALA A 121 4.33 -15.40 3.70
C ALA A 121 4.01 -15.90 5.11
N VAL A 122 3.15 -16.91 5.23
CA VAL A 122 2.75 -17.53 6.50
C VAL A 122 3.96 -18.16 7.21
N LYS A 123 4.82 -18.87 6.47
CA LYS A 123 6.05 -19.47 7.00
C LYS A 123 6.97 -18.42 7.66
N ARG A 124 6.93 -17.19 7.20
CA ARG A 124 7.70 -16.05 7.72
C ARG A 124 6.95 -15.24 8.79
N GLY A 125 5.77 -15.69 9.19
CA GLY A 125 4.97 -15.04 10.22
C GLY A 125 4.18 -13.81 9.75
N LEU A 126 4.11 -13.56 8.44
CA LEU A 126 3.30 -12.47 7.89
C LEU A 126 1.82 -12.78 8.06
N LYS A 127 1.06 -11.78 8.50
CA LYS A 127 -0.40 -11.87 8.71
C LYS A 127 -1.19 -11.08 7.67
N VAL A 128 -0.52 -10.22 6.93
CA VAL A 128 -1.12 -9.39 5.87
C VAL A 128 -0.28 -9.50 4.62
N VAL A 129 -0.93 -9.72 3.49
CA VAL A 129 -0.30 -9.74 2.17
C VAL A 129 -1.07 -8.86 1.20
N LYS A 130 -0.38 -8.27 0.23
CA LYS A 130 -1.01 -7.60 -0.90
C LYS A 130 -1.57 -8.65 -1.87
N PHE A 131 -2.74 -8.40 -2.43
CA PHE A 131 -3.33 -9.19 -3.51
C PHE A 131 -3.40 -8.33 -4.78
N PHE A 132 -2.53 -8.60 -5.74
CA PHE A 132 -2.34 -7.78 -6.94
C PHE A 132 -1.99 -8.63 -8.16
N PRO A 133 -2.56 -8.33 -9.32
CA PRO A 133 -3.64 -7.37 -9.63
C PRO A 133 -5.03 -7.94 -9.28
N ALA A 134 -5.76 -7.30 -8.38
CA ALA A 134 -6.91 -7.91 -7.71
C ALA A 134 -8.05 -8.33 -8.65
N GLU A 135 -8.61 -7.43 -9.43
CA GLU A 135 -9.74 -7.75 -10.33
C GLU A 135 -9.33 -8.77 -11.40
N GLN A 136 -8.15 -8.60 -12.00
CA GLN A 136 -7.64 -9.49 -13.04
C GLN A 136 -7.32 -10.89 -12.52
N ALA A 137 -6.97 -11.01 -11.23
CA ALA A 137 -6.64 -12.27 -10.58
C ALA A 137 -7.85 -13.01 -9.98
N GLY A 138 -9.06 -12.51 -10.20
CA GLY A 138 -10.31 -13.16 -9.75
C GLY A 138 -11.01 -12.48 -8.56
N GLY A 139 -10.52 -11.33 -8.12
CA GLY A 139 -11.20 -10.48 -7.15
C GLY A 139 -11.51 -11.15 -5.81
N ILE A 140 -12.65 -10.79 -5.22
CA ILE A 140 -13.11 -11.29 -3.92
C ILE A 140 -13.28 -12.82 -3.91
N ALA A 141 -13.73 -13.40 -5.02
CA ALA A 141 -13.92 -14.85 -5.11
C ALA A 141 -12.59 -15.60 -4.93
N MET A 142 -11.53 -15.13 -5.57
CA MET A 142 -10.19 -15.70 -5.45
C MET A 142 -9.61 -15.50 -4.04
N ILE A 143 -9.79 -14.31 -3.45
CA ILE A 143 -9.36 -14.02 -2.07
C ILE A 143 -10.03 -14.98 -1.09
N LYS A 144 -11.35 -15.18 -1.18
CA LYS A 144 -12.09 -16.13 -0.31
C LYS A 144 -11.60 -17.55 -0.47
N ALA A 145 -11.35 -17.99 -1.71
CA ALA A 145 -10.84 -19.34 -1.99
C ALA A 145 -9.44 -19.55 -1.38
N MET A 146 -8.53 -18.58 -1.54
CA MET A 146 -7.19 -18.66 -0.95
C MET A 146 -7.21 -18.53 0.57
N ALA A 147 -8.09 -17.71 1.14
CA ALA A 147 -8.18 -17.51 2.57
C ALA A 147 -8.73 -18.74 3.33
N ALA A 148 -9.42 -19.64 2.64
CA ALA A 148 -10.01 -20.82 3.26
C ALA A 148 -8.96 -21.69 4.00
N PRO A 149 -7.83 -22.09 3.39
CA PRO A 149 -6.75 -22.80 4.09
C PRO A 149 -5.86 -21.89 4.96
N TYR A 150 -5.82 -20.58 4.71
CA TYR A 150 -4.95 -19.61 5.41
C TYR A 150 -5.77 -18.65 6.26
N THR A 151 -6.48 -19.19 7.25
CA THR A 151 -7.44 -18.45 8.08
C THR A 151 -6.84 -17.27 8.84
N MET A 152 -5.53 -17.31 9.11
CA MET A 152 -4.78 -16.27 9.84
C MET A 152 -4.36 -15.07 8.96
N VAL A 153 -4.51 -15.15 7.64
CA VAL A 153 -4.04 -14.11 6.72
C VAL A 153 -5.17 -13.17 6.34
N LYS A 154 -4.88 -11.88 6.32
CA LYS A 154 -5.69 -10.82 5.74
C LYS A 154 -5.06 -10.32 4.44
N PHE A 155 -5.88 -9.80 3.55
CA PHE A 155 -5.45 -9.35 2.24
C PHE A 155 -5.65 -7.84 2.08
N MET A 156 -4.74 -7.21 1.35
CA MET A 156 -4.87 -5.85 0.83
C MET A 156 -4.97 -5.91 -0.70
N PRO A 157 -6.18 -6.05 -1.26
CA PRO A 157 -6.35 -6.06 -2.70
C PRO A 157 -6.01 -4.70 -3.31
N THR A 158 -5.31 -4.76 -4.44
CA THR A 158 -4.92 -3.58 -5.24
C THR A 158 -5.02 -3.94 -6.72
N GLY A 159 -5.51 -3.01 -7.53
CA GLY A 159 -5.70 -3.21 -8.98
C GLY A 159 -7.15 -3.45 -9.35
N GLY A 160 -7.72 -2.48 -10.07
CA GLY A 160 -9.12 -2.50 -10.49
C GLY A 160 -10.12 -2.09 -9.40
N ILE A 161 -9.67 -1.72 -8.20
CA ILE A 161 -10.52 -1.20 -7.13
C ILE A 161 -10.93 0.24 -7.46
N ASN A 162 -12.21 0.54 -7.26
CA ASN A 162 -12.80 1.86 -7.51
C ASN A 162 -14.07 2.04 -6.66
N THR A 163 -14.75 3.19 -6.80
CA THR A 163 -15.95 3.51 -6.02
C THR A 163 -17.13 2.55 -6.22
N LYS A 164 -17.16 1.80 -7.33
CA LYS A 164 -18.27 0.88 -7.62
C LYS A 164 -18.14 -0.46 -6.91
N ASN A 165 -16.90 -0.93 -6.65
CA ASN A 165 -16.63 -2.24 -6.06
C ASN A 165 -16.01 -2.17 -4.65
N LEU A 166 -15.58 -0.99 -4.21
CA LEU A 166 -14.92 -0.80 -2.91
C LEU A 166 -15.73 -1.35 -1.74
N ALA A 167 -17.03 -1.05 -1.69
CA ALA A 167 -17.90 -1.50 -0.60
C ALA A 167 -17.98 -3.02 -0.50
N ASP A 168 -18.02 -3.71 -1.65
CA ASP A 168 -18.04 -5.17 -1.70
C ASP A 168 -16.73 -5.77 -1.17
N TYR A 169 -15.59 -5.19 -1.55
CA TYR A 169 -14.29 -5.60 -1.01
C TYR A 169 -14.20 -5.38 0.50
N LEU A 170 -14.56 -4.20 1.00
CA LEU A 170 -14.49 -3.87 2.43
C LEU A 170 -15.48 -4.67 3.29
N SER A 171 -16.56 -5.19 2.70
CA SER A 171 -17.50 -6.08 3.41
C SER A 171 -16.94 -7.48 3.65
N CYS A 172 -15.85 -7.87 2.99
CA CYS A 172 -15.23 -9.18 3.16
C CYS A 172 -14.30 -9.18 4.38
N ASP A 173 -14.58 -10.06 5.33
CA ASP A 173 -13.81 -10.18 6.58
C ASP A 173 -12.35 -10.62 6.39
N LYS A 174 -11.98 -11.10 5.19
CA LYS A 174 -10.61 -11.47 4.82
C LYS A 174 -9.80 -10.30 4.29
N ILE A 175 -10.42 -9.14 4.09
CA ILE A 175 -9.77 -7.94 3.57
C ILE A 175 -9.54 -6.96 4.72
N LEU A 176 -8.28 -6.50 4.85
CA LEU A 176 -7.86 -5.54 5.86
C LEU A 176 -8.21 -4.10 5.43
N CYS A 177 -7.81 -3.75 4.22
CA CYS A 177 -8.03 -2.49 3.54
C CYS A 177 -7.79 -2.70 2.05
N CYS A 178 -8.11 -1.70 1.21
CA CYS A 178 -7.91 -1.75 -0.23
C CYS A 178 -6.88 -0.72 -0.68
N GLY A 179 -6.01 -1.09 -1.61
CA GLY A 179 -5.17 -0.14 -2.33
C GLY A 179 -5.88 0.38 -3.58
N GLY A 180 -5.85 1.68 -3.81
CA GLY A 180 -6.49 2.26 -4.98
C GLY A 180 -5.86 3.57 -5.44
N SER A 181 -6.04 3.90 -6.72
CA SER A 181 -5.46 5.10 -7.33
C SER A 181 -6.50 6.07 -7.89
N TRP A 182 -7.78 5.74 -7.83
CA TRP A 182 -8.84 6.57 -8.43
C TRP A 182 -8.95 7.97 -7.84
N MET A 183 -8.58 8.15 -6.56
CA MET A 183 -8.61 9.43 -5.85
C MET A 183 -7.33 10.27 -6.04
N VAL A 184 -6.28 9.67 -6.62
CA VAL A 184 -4.94 10.28 -6.77
C VAL A 184 -4.40 10.10 -8.19
N LYS A 185 -5.26 10.20 -9.21
CA LYS A 185 -4.85 10.09 -10.62
C LYS A 185 -3.89 11.20 -10.99
N GLY A 186 -2.92 10.90 -11.86
CA GLY A 186 -1.87 11.83 -12.26
C GLY A 186 -2.38 13.10 -12.94
N ASP A 187 -3.48 13.03 -13.67
CA ASP A 187 -4.16 14.19 -14.26
C ASP A 187 -4.79 15.10 -13.19
N MET A 188 -5.41 14.53 -12.15
CA MET A 188 -5.94 15.28 -11.01
C MET A 188 -4.82 15.98 -10.23
N ILE A 189 -3.68 15.30 -10.04
CA ILE A 189 -2.51 15.87 -9.36
C ILE A 189 -1.99 17.07 -10.16
N LYS A 190 -1.83 16.93 -11.48
CA LYS A 190 -1.38 18.00 -12.37
C LYS A 190 -2.34 19.19 -12.41
N ALA A 191 -3.64 18.94 -12.33
CA ALA A 191 -4.67 19.98 -12.34
C ALA A 191 -4.87 20.68 -10.99
N GLY A 192 -4.21 20.22 -9.91
CA GLY A 192 -4.44 20.71 -8.56
C GLY A 192 -5.81 20.34 -7.98
N GLU A 193 -6.47 19.35 -8.57
CA GLU A 193 -7.81 18.88 -8.18
C GLU A 193 -7.78 17.76 -7.13
N ILE A 194 -6.67 17.67 -6.42
CA ILE A 194 -6.45 16.66 -5.37
C ILE A 194 -7.45 16.91 -4.23
N GLY A 195 -8.14 15.86 -3.78
CA GLY A 195 -9.08 15.94 -2.65
C GLY A 195 -10.55 16.10 -3.04
N ARG A 196 -10.90 16.12 -4.33
CA ARG A 196 -12.29 16.07 -4.81
C ARG A 196 -12.82 14.64 -5.02
N ALA A 197 -12.03 13.63 -4.72
CA ALA A 197 -12.53 12.26 -4.75
C ALA A 197 -13.49 12.08 -3.57
N HIS A 198 -14.77 12.07 -3.85
CA HIS A 198 -15.76 11.61 -2.88
C HIS A 198 -15.48 10.13 -2.58
N VAL A 199 -15.16 9.83 -1.34
CA VAL A 199 -15.14 8.48 -0.80
C VAL A 199 -16.58 8.02 -0.60
#